data_73e313557174da94f1f0dbde2d8a2da7
#
_entry.id   73e313557174da94f1f0dbde2d8a2da7
#
_cell.length_a   1.000
_cell.length_b   1.000
_cell.length_c   1.000
_cell.angle_alpha   90.00
_cell.angle_beta   90.00
_cell.angle_gamma   90.00
#
_symmetry.space_group_name_H-M   'P 1'
#
loop_
_entity.id
_entity.type
_entity.pdbx_description
1 polymer ?
#
loop_
_entity_poly.entity_id
_entity_poly.type
_entity_poly.pdbx_seq_one_letter_code
_entity_poly.pdbx_strand_id
1 'polypeptide(L)'
;SAHAIHARTALYMQDWDAAVEHATVLVESDAFALASARSYVTADQTYLQYMWTNDASFEGIWRIGYTATSYGAAQGSVFLNFTTDYTYYYPDYVPAQWVLNLYSSGDMRYNAYFANAQTGYPHQLVWPLLIKYYGNEALMQNMIYHVNMPKPLRLAEQYLIRAEAYCRKGNYSAASADLTALRE
;
A
#
# COMPACT_ATOMS: atom_id res chain seq x y z
N SER A 1 16.31 -0.57 7.43
CA SER A 1 15.35 -1.69 7.75
C SER A 1 15.40 -2.06 9.24
N ALA A 2 16.56 -2.09 9.90
CA ALA A 2 16.67 -2.47 11.32
C ALA A 2 15.81 -1.58 12.23
N HIS A 3 15.88 -0.26 12.09
CA HIS A 3 15.06 0.66 12.86
C HIS A 3 13.54 0.42 12.66
N ALA A 4 13.09 0.09 11.44
CA ALA A 4 11.67 -0.18 11.19
C ALA A 4 11.19 -1.44 11.92
N ILE A 5 12.00 -2.48 11.97
CA ILE A 5 11.70 -3.71 12.73
C ILE A 5 11.69 -3.41 14.23
N HIS A 6 12.67 -2.66 14.72
CA HIS A 6 12.74 -2.27 16.15
C HIS A 6 11.52 -1.43 16.54
N ALA A 7 11.13 -0.42 15.76
CA ALA A 7 9.95 0.40 16.04
C ALA A 7 8.68 -0.47 16.12
N ARG A 8 8.48 -1.38 15.17
CA ARG A 8 7.35 -2.32 15.18
C ARG A 8 7.38 -3.24 16.41
N THR A 9 8.56 -3.80 16.72
CA THR A 9 8.72 -4.68 17.88
C THR A 9 8.47 -3.93 19.18
N ALA A 10 9.03 -2.73 19.35
CA ALA A 10 8.84 -1.88 20.51
C ALA A 10 7.35 -1.50 20.70
N LEU A 11 6.63 -1.21 19.60
CA LEU A 11 5.18 -0.97 19.64
C LEU A 11 4.43 -2.17 20.25
N TYR A 12 4.70 -3.39 19.77
CA TYR A 12 4.06 -4.59 20.30
C TYR A 12 4.46 -4.92 21.74
N MET A 13 5.68 -4.56 22.13
CA MET A 13 6.16 -4.69 23.52
C MET A 13 5.65 -3.56 24.43
N GLN A 14 4.95 -2.57 23.86
CA GLN A 14 4.50 -1.36 24.56
C GLN A 14 5.65 -0.52 25.14
N ASP A 15 6.84 -0.64 24.56
CA ASP A 15 7.97 0.25 24.82
C ASP A 15 7.84 1.50 23.96
N TRP A 16 7.04 2.45 24.46
CA TRP A 16 6.69 3.66 23.72
C TRP A 16 7.90 4.55 23.44
N ASP A 17 8.89 4.56 24.33
CA ASP A 17 10.09 5.35 24.15
C ASP A 17 10.94 4.82 22.99
N ALA A 18 11.22 3.52 22.98
CA ALA A 18 11.95 2.89 21.88
C ALA A 18 11.15 2.94 20.56
N ALA A 19 9.82 2.82 20.59
CA ALA A 19 8.99 2.96 19.40
C ALA A 19 9.11 4.36 18.78
N VAL A 20 9.05 5.42 19.58
CA VAL A 20 9.27 6.80 19.12
C VAL A 20 10.68 6.99 18.58
N GLU A 21 11.70 6.56 19.33
CA GLU A 21 13.11 6.71 18.94
C GLU A 21 13.37 6.11 17.56
N HIS A 22 13.05 4.83 17.39
CA HIS A 22 13.36 4.12 16.16
C HIS A 22 12.50 4.55 14.97
N ALA A 23 11.24 4.89 15.17
CA ALA A 23 10.40 5.44 14.11
C ALA A 23 10.89 6.83 13.67
N THR A 24 11.34 7.67 14.60
CA THR A 24 11.85 9.02 14.32
C THR A 24 13.06 8.99 13.39
N VAL A 25 13.99 8.08 13.59
CA VAL A 25 15.16 7.91 12.70
C VAL A 25 14.74 7.73 11.23
N LEU A 26 13.62 7.07 10.99
CA LEU A 26 13.13 6.81 9.63
C LEU A 26 12.28 7.94 9.07
N VAL A 27 11.43 8.52 9.91
CA VAL A 27 10.55 9.62 9.51
C VAL A 27 11.34 10.90 9.20
N GLU A 28 12.44 11.13 9.89
CA GLU A 28 13.31 12.30 9.70
C GLU A 28 14.46 12.02 8.72
N SER A 29 14.50 10.84 8.13
CA SER A 29 15.53 10.48 7.14
C SER A 29 15.15 10.96 5.74
N ASP A 30 16.05 11.66 5.07
CA ASP A 30 15.91 12.06 3.66
C ASP A 30 15.92 10.87 2.68
N ALA A 31 16.21 9.64 3.19
CA ALA A 31 16.24 8.45 2.34
C ALA A 31 14.85 7.94 1.94
N PHE A 32 13.80 8.38 2.62
CA PHE A 32 12.43 7.92 2.41
C PHE A 32 11.47 9.11 2.31
N ALA A 33 10.39 8.92 1.53
CA ALA A 33 9.32 9.89 1.41
C ALA A 33 7.97 9.20 1.33
N LEU A 34 6.92 9.81 1.89
CA LEU A 34 5.55 9.31 1.75
C LEU A 34 5.09 9.37 0.29
N ALA A 35 4.40 8.34 -0.14
CA ALA A 35 3.77 8.27 -1.45
C ALA A 35 2.47 9.10 -1.45
N SER A 36 2.55 10.34 -1.90
CA SER A 36 1.42 11.26 -1.92
C SER A 36 0.29 10.75 -2.84
N ALA A 37 -0.96 10.84 -2.36
CA ALA A 37 -2.15 10.64 -3.16
C ALA A 37 -2.56 11.89 -3.95
N ARG A 38 -1.93 13.04 -3.71
CA ARG A 38 -2.23 14.34 -4.34
C ARG A 38 -1.20 14.78 -5.37
N SER A 39 0.01 14.23 -5.30
CA SER A 39 1.08 14.51 -6.27
C SER A 39 1.14 13.40 -7.31
N TYR A 40 1.44 13.78 -8.55
CA TYR A 40 1.38 12.91 -9.71
C TYR A 40 2.77 12.57 -10.24
N VAL A 41 2.95 11.32 -10.64
CA VAL A 41 4.14 10.83 -11.38
C VAL A 41 3.93 11.05 -12.88
N THR A 42 2.70 10.79 -13.34
CA THR A 42 2.25 11.02 -14.73
C THR A 42 0.94 11.82 -14.71
N ALA A 43 0.40 12.16 -15.88
CA ALA A 43 -0.89 12.87 -15.96
C ALA A 43 -2.04 12.14 -15.25
N ASP A 44 -1.98 10.80 -15.20
CA ASP A 44 -3.09 9.96 -14.75
C ASP A 44 -2.77 9.12 -13.50
N GLN A 45 -1.54 9.20 -12.95
CA GLN A 45 -1.10 8.34 -11.86
C GLN A 45 -0.46 9.12 -10.73
N THR A 46 -1.04 9.02 -9.53
CA THR A 46 -0.45 9.59 -8.31
C THR A 46 0.73 8.75 -7.81
N TYR A 47 1.59 9.34 -6.94
CA TYR A 47 2.67 8.58 -6.29
C TYR A 47 2.15 7.41 -5.47
N LEU A 48 0.97 7.53 -4.84
CA LEU A 48 0.34 6.45 -4.10
C LEU A 48 -0.08 5.28 -5.02
N GLN A 49 -0.63 5.56 -6.19
CA GLN A 49 -0.94 4.54 -7.19
C GLN A 49 0.33 3.91 -7.75
N TYR A 50 1.30 4.75 -8.13
CA TYR A 50 2.58 4.33 -8.67
C TYR A 50 3.34 3.37 -7.75
N MET A 51 3.29 3.58 -6.45
CA MET A 51 3.91 2.69 -5.47
C MET A 51 3.44 1.23 -5.60
N TRP A 52 2.21 1.01 -6.06
CA TRP A 52 1.62 -0.33 -6.19
C TRP A 52 1.82 -0.95 -7.56
N THR A 53 2.01 -0.16 -8.61
CA THR A 53 2.26 -0.63 -9.98
C THR A 53 3.75 -0.60 -10.35
N ASN A 54 4.56 0.12 -9.58
CA ASN A 54 5.99 0.23 -9.78
C ASN A 54 6.74 0.03 -8.45
N ASP A 55 7.63 -0.94 -8.41
CA ASP A 55 8.30 -1.33 -7.18
C ASP A 55 9.43 -0.37 -6.73
N ALA A 56 9.69 0.73 -7.44
CA ALA A 56 10.74 1.71 -7.16
C ALA A 56 10.31 2.85 -6.21
N SER A 57 9.25 2.68 -5.41
CA SER A 57 8.75 3.70 -4.50
C SER A 57 9.74 4.08 -3.40
N PHE A 58 9.87 5.39 -3.13
CA PHE A 58 10.65 5.93 -2.02
C PHE A 58 10.05 5.64 -0.63
N GLU A 59 8.79 5.23 -0.55
CA GLU A 59 8.13 4.88 0.71
C GLU A 59 8.55 3.49 1.22
N GLY A 60 9.01 2.61 0.34
CA GLY A 60 9.39 1.25 0.69
C GLY A 60 10.72 1.17 1.43
N ILE A 61 10.70 0.96 2.74
CA ILE A 61 11.90 0.77 3.57
C ILE A 61 12.55 -0.60 3.29
N TRP A 62 11.71 -1.62 3.08
CA TRP A 62 12.14 -2.95 2.69
C TRP A 62 11.16 -3.57 1.71
N ARG A 63 11.70 -4.21 0.69
CA ARG A 63 10.97 -4.91 -0.37
C ARG A 63 11.58 -6.28 -0.58
N ILE A 64 10.75 -7.26 -0.88
CA ILE A 64 11.23 -8.58 -1.34
C ILE A 64 11.38 -8.47 -2.85
N GLY A 65 12.65 -8.46 -3.31
CA GLY A 65 12.98 -8.24 -4.72
C GLY A 65 12.58 -9.41 -5.61
N TYR A 66 11.95 -9.11 -6.74
CA TYR A 66 11.65 -10.04 -7.82
C TYR A 66 12.33 -9.60 -9.10
N THR A 67 12.57 -10.58 -9.98
CA THR A 67 13.03 -10.36 -11.36
C THR A 67 12.09 -11.08 -12.33
N ALA A 68 12.18 -10.78 -13.61
CA ALA A 68 11.38 -11.46 -14.64
C ALA A 68 11.64 -12.97 -14.70
N THR A 69 12.81 -13.42 -14.26
CA THR A 69 13.21 -14.85 -14.26
C THR A 69 13.09 -15.52 -12.90
N SER A 70 12.92 -14.73 -11.83
CA SER A 70 12.79 -15.24 -10.47
C SER A 70 11.83 -14.35 -9.68
N TYR A 71 10.57 -14.67 -9.74
CA TYR A 71 9.50 -13.98 -9.02
C TYR A 71 8.67 -14.99 -8.21
N GLY A 72 8.08 -14.50 -7.14
CA GLY A 72 7.18 -15.30 -6.32
C GLY A 72 5.81 -15.52 -6.97
N ALA A 73 4.84 -15.89 -6.17
CA ALA A 73 3.47 -16.04 -6.65
C ALA A 73 2.89 -14.71 -7.15
N ALA A 74 2.00 -14.78 -8.13
CA ALA A 74 1.21 -13.64 -8.60
C ALA A 74 0.18 -13.23 -7.54
N GLN A 75 0.61 -12.43 -6.56
CA GLN A 75 -0.20 -12.06 -5.39
C GLN A 75 -1.54 -11.41 -5.77
N GLY A 76 -1.57 -10.68 -6.88
CA GLY A 76 -2.79 -10.02 -7.35
C GLY A 76 -3.79 -10.96 -8.00
N SER A 77 -3.42 -12.20 -8.37
CA SER A 77 -4.31 -13.11 -9.09
C SER A 77 -5.58 -13.45 -8.30
N VAL A 78 -5.50 -13.57 -6.99
CA VAL A 78 -6.67 -13.83 -6.14
C VAL A 78 -7.71 -12.70 -6.17
N PHE A 79 -7.31 -11.50 -6.59
CA PHE A 79 -8.19 -10.32 -6.67
C PHE A 79 -8.51 -9.92 -8.11
N LEU A 80 -7.68 -10.31 -9.08
CA LEU A 80 -7.68 -9.78 -10.44
C LEU A 80 -7.49 -10.86 -11.50
N ASN A 81 -7.71 -12.14 -11.16
CA ASN A 81 -7.69 -13.20 -12.15
C ASN A 81 -8.70 -12.90 -13.27
N PHE A 82 -8.35 -13.16 -14.52
CA PHE A 82 -9.18 -12.87 -15.68
C PHE A 82 -9.34 -14.07 -16.61
N THR A 83 -10.33 -14.01 -17.50
CA THR A 83 -10.55 -15.03 -18.52
C THR A 83 -9.43 -15.08 -19.53
N THR A 84 -9.28 -16.19 -20.21
CA THR A 84 -8.27 -16.36 -21.27
C THR A 84 -8.41 -15.39 -22.43
N ASP A 85 -9.61 -14.85 -22.65
CA ASP A 85 -9.91 -13.84 -23.66
C ASP A 85 -9.81 -12.40 -23.13
N TYR A 86 -9.42 -12.23 -21.85
CA TYR A 86 -9.31 -10.94 -21.15
C TYR A 86 -10.60 -10.11 -21.09
N THR A 87 -11.74 -10.76 -21.23
CA THR A 87 -13.04 -10.07 -21.26
C THR A 87 -13.56 -9.76 -19.85
N TYR A 88 -13.37 -10.70 -18.92
CA TYR A 88 -13.92 -10.61 -17.57
C TYR A 88 -12.88 -10.96 -16.51
N TYR A 89 -13.06 -10.36 -15.32
CA TYR A 89 -12.33 -10.77 -14.14
C TYR A 89 -13.06 -11.89 -13.40
N TYR A 90 -12.32 -12.85 -12.89
CA TYR A 90 -12.80 -13.94 -12.02
C TYR A 90 -12.02 -13.94 -10.69
N PRO A 91 -12.21 -12.91 -9.85
CA PRO A 91 -11.51 -12.83 -8.58
C PRO A 91 -11.99 -13.92 -7.62
N ASP A 92 -11.07 -14.47 -6.83
CA ASP A 92 -11.41 -15.36 -5.69
C ASP A 92 -12.00 -14.54 -4.54
N TYR A 93 -11.55 -13.30 -4.38
CA TYR A 93 -12.00 -12.37 -3.34
C TYR A 93 -12.34 -11.01 -3.93
N VAL A 94 -13.47 -10.46 -3.50
CA VAL A 94 -13.88 -9.09 -3.81
C VAL A 94 -14.06 -8.30 -2.51
N PRO A 95 -13.87 -6.97 -2.54
CA PRO A 95 -14.15 -6.14 -1.38
C PRO A 95 -15.63 -6.23 -1.00
N ALA A 96 -15.91 -6.46 0.27
CA ALA A 96 -17.27 -6.41 0.78
C ALA A 96 -17.80 -4.96 0.77
N GLN A 97 -19.08 -4.76 0.56
CA GLN A 97 -19.68 -3.43 0.51
C GLN A 97 -19.40 -2.59 1.76
N TRP A 98 -19.39 -3.21 2.95
CA TRP A 98 -19.10 -2.50 4.19
C TRP A 98 -17.67 -1.95 4.25
N VAL A 99 -16.70 -2.64 3.63
CA VAL A 99 -15.32 -2.14 3.50
C VAL A 99 -15.27 -0.91 2.60
N LEU A 100 -15.96 -0.98 1.45
CA LEU A 100 -16.03 0.14 0.50
C LEU A 100 -16.68 1.37 1.15
N ASN A 101 -17.68 1.17 2.01
CA ASN A 101 -18.39 2.23 2.73
C ASN A 101 -17.53 2.93 3.81
N LEU A 102 -16.37 2.39 4.19
CA LEU A 102 -15.43 3.04 5.10
C LEU A 102 -14.68 4.22 4.44
N TYR A 103 -14.65 4.26 3.11
CA TYR A 103 -14.01 5.34 2.38
C TYR A 103 -15.01 6.47 2.15
N SER A 104 -14.66 7.67 2.61
CA SER A 104 -15.45 8.87 2.29
C SER A 104 -15.25 9.28 0.83
N SER A 105 -16.15 10.12 0.29
CA SER A 105 -16.10 10.59 -1.09
C SER A 105 -14.83 11.38 -1.45
N GLY A 106 -14.09 11.89 -0.45
CA GLY A 106 -12.83 12.59 -0.63
C GLY A 106 -11.59 11.76 -0.34
N ASP A 107 -11.75 10.47 0.02
CA ASP A 107 -10.62 9.61 0.34
C ASP A 107 -9.90 9.15 -0.92
N MET A 108 -8.76 9.74 -1.18
CA MET A 108 -7.96 9.46 -2.39
C MET A 108 -7.38 8.04 -2.43
N ARG A 109 -7.34 7.34 -1.28
CA ARG A 109 -6.90 5.94 -1.22
C ARG A 109 -7.86 5.02 -1.95
N TYR A 110 -9.16 5.37 -2.01
CA TYR A 110 -10.14 4.58 -2.76
C TYR A 110 -9.69 4.35 -4.21
N ASN A 111 -9.37 5.42 -4.93
CA ASN A 111 -8.94 5.34 -6.32
C ASN A 111 -7.55 4.70 -6.50
N ALA A 112 -6.73 4.66 -5.45
CA ALA A 112 -5.45 3.97 -5.49
C ALA A 112 -5.57 2.46 -5.24
N TYR A 113 -6.66 2.03 -4.59
CA TYR A 113 -6.82 0.63 -4.19
C TYR A 113 -7.90 -0.11 -4.97
N PHE A 114 -8.90 0.59 -5.49
CA PHE A 114 -10.05 -0.02 -6.14
C PHE A 114 -10.35 0.60 -7.50
N ALA A 115 -10.78 -0.24 -8.43
CA ALA A 115 -11.33 0.18 -9.72
C ALA A 115 -12.53 -0.69 -10.09
N ASN A 116 -13.55 -0.06 -10.67
CA ASN A 116 -14.69 -0.78 -11.20
C ASN A 116 -14.27 -1.63 -12.40
N ALA A 117 -14.59 -2.91 -12.34
CA ALA A 117 -14.31 -3.85 -13.42
C ALA A 117 -15.48 -4.81 -13.61
N GLN A 118 -15.64 -5.29 -14.82
CA GLN A 118 -16.65 -6.28 -15.15
C GLN A 118 -16.21 -7.67 -14.71
N THR A 119 -16.99 -8.32 -13.86
CA THR A 119 -16.74 -9.67 -13.38
C THR A 119 -17.57 -10.67 -14.18
N GLY A 120 -17.01 -11.83 -14.47
CA GLY A 120 -17.72 -12.92 -15.16
C GLY A 120 -18.61 -13.74 -14.23
N TYR A 121 -18.45 -13.61 -12.93
CA TYR A 121 -19.22 -14.34 -11.92
C TYR A 121 -19.56 -13.42 -10.74
N PRO A 122 -20.78 -13.54 -10.15
CA PRO A 122 -21.91 -14.39 -10.60
C PRO A 122 -22.76 -13.65 -11.61
N HIS A 123 -22.88 -13.06 -12.43
CA HIS A 123 -23.82 -12.39 -13.36
C HIS A 123 -23.25 -11.19 -14.12
N GLN A 124 -21.95 -11.20 -14.39
CA GLN A 124 -21.29 -10.12 -15.13
C GLN A 124 -21.50 -8.74 -14.47
N LEU A 125 -21.44 -8.71 -13.15
CA LEU A 125 -21.59 -7.47 -12.39
C LEU A 125 -20.35 -6.59 -12.54
N VAL A 126 -20.58 -5.30 -12.64
CA VAL A 126 -19.53 -4.31 -12.42
C VAL A 126 -19.34 -4.14 -10.93
N TRP A 127 -18.12 -4.41 -10.43
CA TRP A 127 -17.80 -4.32 -9.02
C TRP A 127 -16.43 -3.67 -8.82
N PRO A 128 -16.21 -2.92 -7.72
CA PRO A 128 -14.88 -2.42 -7.38
C PRO A 128 -13.95 -3.58 -7.00
N LEU A 129 -12.95 -3.85 -7.83
CA LEU A 129 -11.92 -4.84 -7.55
C LEU A 129 -10.70 -4.19 -6.90
N LEU A 130 -9.97 -4.97 -6.10
CA LEU A 130 -8.74 -4.51 -5.45
C LEU A 130 -7.60 -4.46 -6.46
N ILE A 131 -7.28 -3.27 -6.97
CA ILE A 131 -6.21 -3.05 -7.96
C ILE A 131 -4.83 -2.79 -7.32
N LYS A 132 -4.75 -2.72 -6.01
CA LYS A 132 -3.49 -2.49 -5.28
C LYS A 132 -2.37 -3.45 -5.68
N TYR A 133 -2.71 -4.67 -6.10
CA TYR A 133 -1.77 -5.69 -6.54
C TYR A 133 -1.93 -6.00 -8.02
N TYR A 134 -2.18 -4.98 -8.82
CA TYR A 134 -2.41 -5.13 -10.26
C TYR A 134 -1.23 -5.77 -10.98
N GLY A 135 -0.03 -5.48 -10.55
CA GLY A 135 1.21 -6.01 -11.11
C GLY A 135 2.23 -4.91 -11.41
N ASN A 136 3.50 -5.28 -11.43
CA ASN A 136 4.56 -4.39 -11.85
C ASN A 136 4.52 -4.23 -13.37
N GLU A 137 4.44 -3.00 -13.86
CA GLU A 137 4.31 -2.68 -15.29
C GLU A 137 5.45 -3.29 -16.15
N ALA A 138 6.69 -3.28 -15.65
CA ALA A 138 7.81 -3.87 -16.36
C ALA A 138 7.71 -5.40 -16.49
N LEU A 139 7.09 -6.09 -15.52
CA LEU A 139 6.82 -7.51 -15.58
C LEU A 139 5.64 -7.81 -16.53
N MET A 140 4.60 -6.98 -16.50
CA MET A 140 3.42 -7.15 -17.36
C MET A 140 3.77 -7.02 -18.84
N GLN A 141 4.76 -6.20 -19.22
CA GLN A 141 5.28 -6.15 -20.59
C GLN A 141 5.84 -7.50 -21.06
N ASN A 142 6.22 -8.39 -20.15
CA ASN A 142 6.66 -9.75 -20.42
C ASN A 142 5.56 -10.78 -20.15
N MET A 143 4.29 -10.37 -20.13
CA MET A 143 3.12 -11.22 -19.84
C MET A 143 3.15 -11.87 -18.43
N ILE A 144 3.88 -11.27 -17.49
CA ILE A 144 3.93 -11.69 -16.09
C ILE A 144 2.99 -10.77 -15.30
N TYR A 145 1.74 -11.20 -15.17
CA TYR A 145 0.67 -10.41 -14.57
C TYR A 145 0.57 -10.62 -13.08
N HIS A 146 0.08 -9.59 -12.37
CA HIS A 146 -0.29 -9.63 -10.95
C HIS A 146 0.87 -9.91 -9.99
N VAL A 147 2.11 -9.71 -10.44
CA VAL A 147 3.32 -9.86 -9.64
C VAL A 147 3.81 -8.48 -9.19
N ASN A 148 3.88 -8.28 -7.88
CA ASN A 148 4.43 -7.07 -7.24
C ASN A 148 5.43 -7.50 -6.17
N MET A 149 6.45 -6.69 -5.95
CA MET A 149 7.34 -6.88 -4.81
C MET A 149 6.58 -6.61 -3.50
N PRO A 150 6.46 -7.58 -2.59
CA PRO A 150 5.92 -7.32 -1.26
C PRO A 150 6.72 -6.23 -0.56
N LYS A 151 6.01 -5.32 0.12
CA LYS A 151 6.57 -4.17 0.84
C LYS A 151 6.26 -4.29 2.33
N PRO A 152 6.97 -5.19 3.07
CA PRO A 152 6.64 -5.49 4.48
C PRO A 152 6.87 -4.31 5.42
N LEU A 153 7.79 -3.39 5.06
CA LEU A 153 8.10 -2.22 5.85
C LEU A 153 8.00 -0.97 4.97
N ARG A 154 7.12 -0.04 5.37
CA ARG A 154 6.89 1.23 4.68
C ARG A 154 6.99 2.40 5.65
N LEU A 155 7.31 3.58 5.10
CA LEU A 155 7.43 4.80 5.90
C LEU A 155 6.10 5.18 6.57
N ALA A 156 4.97 5.02 5.88
CA ALA A 156 3.65 5.31 6.45
C ALA A 156 3.37 4.53 7.74
N GLU A 157 3.85 3.28 7.85
CA GLU A 157 3.76 2.51 9.08
C GLU A 157 4.57 3.14 10.22
N GLN A 158 5.74 3.71 9.92
CA GLN A 158 6.57 4.34 10.94
C GLN A 158 5.91 5.61 11.52
N TYR A 159 5.23 6.38 10.68
CA TYR A 159 4.38 7.49 11.16
C TYR A 159 3.26 6.99 12.08
N LEU A 160 2.59 5.88 11.73
CA LEU A 160 1.51 5.33 12.56
C LEU A 160 2.05 4.78 13.89
N ILE A 161 3.19 4.09 13.89
CA ILE A 161 3.86 3.60 15.09
C ILE A 161 4.20 4.77 16.01
N ARG A 162 4.80 5.83 15.47
CA ARG A 162 5.19 7.01 16.23
C ARG A 162 3.98 7.77 16.77
N ALA A 163 2.94 7.92 15.96
CA ALA A 163 1.69 8.54 16.38
C ALA A 163 1.02 7.79 17.53
N GLU A 164 0.94 6.45 17.46
CA GLU A 164 0.38 5.64 18.54
C GLU A 164 1.23 5.77 19.82
N ALA A 165 2.54 5.64 19.71
CA ALA A 165 3.45 5.77 20.86
C ALA A 165 3.35 7.16 21.52
N TYR A 166 3.30 8.24 20.72
CA TYR A 166 3.05 9.60 21.25
C TYR A 166 1.69 9.71 21.96
N CYS A 167 0.65 9.12 21.39
CA CYS A 167 -0.68 9.11 22.00
C CYS A 167 -0.65 8.41 23.36
N ARG A 168 0.00 7.24 23.46
CA ARG A 168 0.15 6.48 24.71
C ARG A 168 0.97 7.22 25.77
N LYS A 169 1.89 8.07 25.34
CA LYS A 169 2.69 8.97 26.21
C LYS A 169 1.98 10.28 26.56
N GLY A 170 0.76 10.51 26.08
CA GLY A 170 -0.01 11.74 26.30
C GLY A 170 0.43 12.93 25.43
N ASN A 171 1.33 12.72 24.47
CA ASN A 171 1.75 13.76 23.54
C ASN A 171 0.83 13.80 22.30
N TYR A 172 -0.39 14.26 22.50
CA TYR A 172 -1.41 14.28 21.45
C TYR A 172 -1.10 15.24 20.30
N SER A 173 -0.35 16.30 20.56
CA SER A 173 0.06 17.26 19.53
C SER A 173 0.99 16.60 18.52
N ALA A 174 2.02 15.88 18.96
CA ALA A 174 2.94 15.16 18.09
C ALA A 174 2.23 14.02 17.35
N ALA A 175 1.37 13.28 18.05
CA ALA A 175 0.56 12.23 17.40
C ALA A 175 -0.32 12.79 16.27
N SER A 176 -0.97 13.93 16.51
CA SER A 176 -1.80 14.61 15.50
C SER A 176 -0.99 15.09 14.30
N ALA A 177 0.23 15.59 14.53
CA ALA A 177 1.13 16.02 13.45
C ALA A 177 1.48 14.86 12.51
N ASP A 178 1.84 13.69 13.07
CA ASP A 178 2.14 12.49 12.28
C ASP A 178 0.93 12.01 11.47
N LEU A 179 -0.27 12.00 12.07
CA LEU A 179 -1.49 11.63 11.35
C LEU A 179 -1.86 12.65 10.27
N THR A 180 -1.56 13.93 10.47
CA THR A 180 -1.77 14.96 9.45
C THR A 180 -0.84 14.76 8.27
N ALA A 181 0.45 14.49 8.51
CA ALA A 181 1.41 14.20 7.45
C ALA A 181 1.00 13.02 6.55
N LEU A 182 0.30 12.02 7.12
CA LEU A 182 -0.22 10.88 6.35
C LEU A 182 -1.45 11.22 5.49
N ARG A 183 -2.11 12.36 5.74
CA ARG A 183 -3.33 12.78 5.02
C ARG A 183 -3.05 13.80 3.91
N GLU A 184 -1.86 14.34 3.87
CA GLU A 184 -1.39 15.30 2.86
C GLU A 184 -0.75 14.59 1.65
#